data_c1c90e77ae983c5cc23c8b5d713152c2
#
_entry.id   c1c90e77ae983c5cc23c8b5d713152c2
#
_cell.length_a   1.000
_cell.length_b   1.000
_cell.length_c   1.000
_cell.angle_alpha   90.00
_cell.angle_beta   90.00
_cell.angle_gamma   90.00
#
_symmetry.space_group_name_H-M   'P 1'
#
loop_
_entity.id
_entity.type
_entity.pdbx_description
1 polymer ?
#
loop_
_entity_poly.entity_id
_entity_poly.type
_entity_poly.pdbx_seq_one_letter_code
_entity_poly.pdbx_strand_id
1 'polypeptide(L)'
;MLAVFCFCLCSTAFSQTKEVNIEAGKLSEQITEEEQTTLTSLKITGKINGSDIQLLRKMAGKAYETNVKTNGKLSSLDLSQAQIVKGGNNYYVLKSGTSPKYYQPTEDNVIASYMFTGLTTLTTLKLPTNITKIEKFAFAGCSNLTECTIPESVTTIGDNAFAQCSKLKTIAIPSAVTSLGVAAFKGCEAVTNVTFAQGIQLGKIGKEVFSNNSSLTTITLPQSVTEIGDRAFYENYSLTSITFPSGLTSIGVSAFETCPELTTLPKFPSSLENIEDKAFLNTSVTAFTVSSANDYYTSEDGILYDIDKVSLVLYPAGRVSETLNIPETVSSIAKYAFAYAKNLKSIELPSGLTNINDSAFVFSKLTSVTTLASNLAIAKYAFSNCLNLTTVDFKGAIASIGDYAFQNDRKLSTVKFVGTSIPDFGKYVFTPKAVELKIHVPSGYVDKYKEKIEKKPAVLGSKYQVLGDITDGVLNPSFDGNVFETARYNVDGTKVTTRTKGLNIIKLSDGSVIKTFEK
;
A
#
# COMPACT_ATOMS: atom_id res chain seq x y z
N MET A 1 -27.79 15.06 68.84
CA MET A 1 -27.28 15.49 67.55
C MET A 1 -25.87 14.95 67.37
N LEU A 2 -25.74 13.79 66.86
CA LEU A 2 -24.41 13.13 66.56
C LEU A 2 -23.99 13.54 65.17
N ALA A 3 -22.92 14.30 65.07
CA ALA A 3 -22.30 14.61 63.75
C ALA A 3 -21.40 13.45 63.36
N VAL A 4 -21.81 12.71 62.29
CA VAL A 4 -20.98 11.69 61.64
C VAL A 4 -20.02 12.44 60.71
N PHE A 5 -18.74 12.50 61.07
CA PHE A 5 -17.67 12.93 60.18
C PHE A 5 -17.37 11.79 59.20
N CYS A 6 -17.84 11.95 57.95
CA CYS A 6 -17.45 11.12 56.85
C CYS A 6 -16.02 11.53 56.42
N PHE A 7 -14.99 10.80 56.81
CA PHE A 7 -13.65 10.94 56.29
C PHE A 7 -13.64 10.37 54.84
N CYS A 8 -13.76 11.28 53.88
CA CYS A 8 -13.46 10.94 52.49
C CYS A 8 -11.94 10.72 52.39
N LEU A 9 -11.50 9.46 52.46
CA LEU A 9 -10.15 9.08 52.10
C LEU A 9 -10.01 9.25 50.58
N CYS A 10 -9.61 10.44 50.13
CA CYS A 10 -8.99 10.61 48.84
C CYS A 10 -7.69 9.82 48.87
N SER A 11 -7.70 8.59 48.38
CA SER A 11 -6.48 7.83 48.06
C SER A 11 -5.81 8.49 46.84
N THR A 12 -5.00 9.52 47.09
CA THR A 12 -3.98 9.92 46.16
C THR A 12 -3.09 8.69 45.96
N ALA A 13 -3.14 8.11 44.80
CA ALA A 13 -2.23 7.01 44.44
C ALA A 13 -0.80 7.59 44.44
N PHE A 14 -0.11 7.52 45.55
CA PHE A 14 1.32 7.83 45.62
C PHE A 14 2.05 6.81 44.71
N SER A 15 2.83 7.30 43.76
CA SER A 15 3.74 6.45 42.98
C SER A 15 4.70 5.75 43.97
N GLN A 16 4.51 4.43 44.15
CA GLN A 16 5.42 3.65 44.97
C GLN A 16 6.68 3.35 44.15
N THR A 17 7.77 4.03 44.49
CA THR A 17 9.07 3.92 43.84
C THR A 17 10.06 3.16 44.71
N LYS A 18 10.81 2.24 44.14
CA LYS A 18 11.86 1.51 44.81
C LYS A 18 13.15 1.42 43.97
N GLU A 19 14.28 1.46 44.60
CA GLU A 19 15.59 1.20 44.00
C GLU A 19 16.24 0.04 44.70
N VAL A 20 16.80 -0.90 43.94
CA VAL A 20 17.48 -2.10 44.50
C VAL A 20 18.77 -2.37 43.75
N ASN A 21 19.76 -2.85 44.48
CA ASN A 21 21.00 -3.41 43.92
C ASN A 21 21.01 -4.90 44.16
N ILE A 22 21.11 -5.71 43.10
CA ILE A 22 20.96 -7.16 43.21
C ILE A 22 22.03 -7.94 42.47
N GLU A 23 22.27 -9.16 42.94
CA GLU A 23 22.91 -10.22 42.16
C GLU A 23 21.86 -10.97 41.35
N ALA A 24 22.31 -11.62 40.27
CA ALA A 24 21.44 -12.34 39.33
C ALA A 24 20.56 -13.41 40.02
N GLY A 25 19.25 -13.31 39.79
CA GLY A 25 18.26 -14.23 40.36
C GLY A 25 17.77 -13.86 41.76
N LYS A 26 18.18 -12.72 42.30
CA LYS A 26 17.91 -12.32 43.70
C LYS A 26 16.86 -11.22 43.86
N LEU A 27 16.18 -10.82 42.80
CA LEU A 27 15.15 -9.78 42.89
C LEU A 27 14.02 -10.16 43.86
N SER A 28 13.61 -11.42 43.91
CA SER A 28 12.57 -11.90 44.82
C SER A 28 12.92 -11.79 46.30
N GLU A 29 14.21 -11.69 46.66
CA GLU A 29 14.66 -11.45 48.02
C GLU A 29 14.53 -9.98 48.45
N GLN A 30 14.41 -9.06 47.47
CA GLN A 30 14.34 -7.62 47.69
C GLN A 30 12.92 -7.04 47.52
N ILE A 31 11.98 -7.79 46.92
CA ILE A 31 10.62 -7.36 46.62
C ILE A 31 9.60 -8.23 47.34
N THR A 32 8.85 -7.66 48.26
CA THR A 32 7.80 -8.37 49.02
C THR A 32 6.62 -8.76 48.12
N GLU A 33 5.77 -9.69 48.55
CA GLU A 33 4.57 -10.09 47.80
C GLU A 33 3.60 -8.93 47.58
N GLU A 34 3.46 -8.01 48.54
CA GLU A 34 2.66 -6.80 48.41
C GLU A 34 3.25 -5.86 47.38
N GLU A 35 4.56 -5.62 47.44
CA GLU A 35 5.28 -4.77 46.47
C GLU A 35 5.16 -5.27 45.03
N GLN A 36 5.05 -6.60 44.79
CA GLN A 36 4.85 -7.16 43.45
C GLN A 36 3.57 -6.66 42.77
N THR A 37 2.57 -6.22 43.54
CA THR A 37 1.27 -5.74 43.02
C THR A 37 1.03 -4.25 43.21
N THR A 38 1.86 -3.57 44.02
CA THR A 38 1.68 -2.17 44.37
C THR A 38 2.71 -1.23 43.77
N LEU A 39 3.96 -1.71 43.55
CA LEU A 39 5.00 -0.88 42.94
C LEU A 39 4.63 -0.44 41.53
N THR A 40 4.76 0.85 41.27
CA THR A 40 4.55 1.47 39.96
C THR A 40 5.86 1.86 39.29
N SER A 41 6.93 2.06 40.07
CA SER A 41 8.26 2.42 39.56
C SER A 41 9.35 1.61 40.26
N LEU A 42 10.27 1.05 39.47
CA LEU A 42 11.39 0.25 39.97
C LEU A 42 12.66 0.60 39.21
N LYS A 43 13.74 0.90 39.96
CA LYS A 43 15.10 1.00 39.42
C LYS A 43 15.93 -0.16 39.94
N ILE A 44 16.65 -0.83 39.03
CA ILE A 44 17.51 -1.95 39.35
C ILE A 44 18.95 -1.62 38.92
N THR A 45 19.88 -1.91 39.85
CA THR A 45 21.31 -1.90 39.58
C THR A 45 21.89 -3.29 39.85
N GLY A 46 23.10 -3.58 39.34
CA GLY A 46 23.71 -4.90 39.47
C GLY A 46 23.30 -5.89 38.36
N LYS A 47 23.26 -7.18 38.65
CA LYS A 47 23.05 -8.22 37.63
C LYS A 47 21.64 -8.80 37.71
N ILE A 48 21.02 -9.00 36.55
CA ILE A 48 19.70 -9.62 36.41
C ILE A 48 19.74 -10.77 35.40
N ASN A 49 18.97 -11.82 35.65
CA ASN A 49 18.83 -12.96 34.74
C ASN A 49 17.36 -13.35 34.50
N GLY A 50 17.11 -14.52 33.93
CA GLY A 50 15.76 -14.98 33.59
C GLY A 50 14.81 -15.07 34.78
N SER A 51 15.28 -15.37 35.98
CA SER A 51 14.47 -15.43 37.21
C SER A 51 13.96 -14.05 37.59
N ASP A 52 14.83 -13.03 37.53
CA ASP A 52 14.47 -11.63 37.79
C ASP A 52 13.51 -11.09 36.73
N ILE A 53 13.76 -11.38 35.45
CA ILE A 53 12.87 -11.02 34.34
C ILE A 53 11.49 -11.68 34.50
N GLN A 54 11.40 -12.93 34.96
CA GLN A 54 10.13 -13.59 35.24
C GLN A 54 9.31 -12.82 36.29
N LEU A 55 9.96 -12.36 37.36
CA LEU A 55 9.31 -11.53 38.40
C LEU A 55 8.91 -10.15 37.86
N LEU A 56 9.79 -9.49 37.14
CA LEU A 56 9.49 -8.19 36.49
C LEU A 56 8.27 -8.25 35.57
N ARG A 57 8.15 -9.32 34.78
CA ARG A 57 6.96 -9.55 33.94
C ARG A 57 5.69 -9.69 34.80
N LYS A 58 5.75 -10.45 35.91
CA LYS A 58 4.64 -10.57 36.87
C LYS A 58 4.25 -9.23 37.46
N MET A 59 5.22 -8.42 37.87
CA MET A 59 5.01 -7.06 38.39
C MET A 59 4.44 -6.11 37.31
N ALA A 60 4.75 -6.33 36.04
CA ALA A 60 4.23 -5.61 34.89
C ALA A 60 2.96 -6.25 34.28
N GLY A 61 2.18 -6.96 35.07
CA GLY A 61 0.85 -7.44 34.68
C GLY A 61 0.81 -8.72 33.82
N LYS A 62 1.92 -9.44 33.65
CA LYS A 62 1.98 -10.66 32.83
C LYS A 62 2.72 -11.81 33.53
N ALA A 63 2.10 -12.98 33.58
CA ALA A 63 2.81 -14.19 33.97
C ALA A 63 3.81 -14.62 32.88
N TYR A 64 4.65 -15.61 33.20
CA TYR A 64 5.55 -16.18 32.21
C TYR A 64 4.80 -16.97 31.11
N GLU A 65 3.62 -17.50 31.44
CA GLU A 65 2.75 -18.15 30.46
C GLU A 65 2.07 -17.15 29.51
N THR A 66 1.92 -17.55 28.27
CA THR A 66 1.24 -16.73 27.24
C THR A 66 -0.18 -16.38 27.70
N ASN A 67 -0.53 -15.09 27.61
CA ASN A 67 -1.87 -14.54 27.86
C ASN A 67 -2.38 -14.59 29.32
N VAL A 68 -1.59 -15.06 30.29
CA VAL A 68 -1.98 -15.00 31.70
C VAL A 68 -1.66 -13.63 32.27
N LYS A 69 -2.69 -12.91 32.75
CA LYS A 69 -2.56 -11.60 33.41
C LYS A 69 -2.27 -11.77 34.90
N THR A 70 -1.57 -10.81 35.46
CA THR A 70 -1.35 -10.65 36.91
C THR A 70 -1.87 -9.28 37.36
N ASN A 71 -1.90 -9.04 38.68
CA ASN A 71 -2.33 -7.76 39.25
C ASN A 71 -1.19 -6.72 39.36
N GLY A 72 -0.03 -7.00 38.78
CA GLY A 72 1.11 -6.10 38.81
C GLY A 72 0.82 -4.76 38.12
N LYS A 73 1.35 -3.68 38.70
CA LYS A 73 1.11 -2.29 38.29
C LYS A 73 2.36 -1.55 37.85
N LEU A 74 3.50 -2.28 37.71
CA LEU A 74 4.77 -1.68 37.32
C LEU A 74 4.65 -1.01 35.96
N SER A 75 4.79 0.29 35.91
CA SER A 75 4.65 1.14 34.71
C SER A 75 5.94 1.85 34.31
N SER A 76 6.88 2.00 35.25
CA SER A 76 8.20 2.58 35.00
C SER A 76 9.28 1.62 35.46
N LEU A 77 10.18 1.24 34.56
CA LEU A 77 11.30 0.34 34.85
C LEU A 77 12.61 0.96 34.36
N ASP A 78 13.54 1.20 35.28
CA ASP A 78 14.87 1.71 34.98
C ASP A 78 15.92 0.60 35.20
N LEU A 79 16.47 0.11 34.09
CA LEU A 79 17.55 -0.89 34.05
C LEU A 79 18.88 -0.28 33.57
N SER A 80 18.98 1.06 33.46
CA SER A 80 20.14 1.74 32.86
C SER A 80 21.48 1.40 33.53
N GLN A 81 21.45 1.01 34.81
CA GLN A 81 22.60 0.64 35.63
C GLN A 81 22.66 -0.89 35.87
N ALA A 82 21.78 -1.66 35.26
CA ALA A 82 21.76 -3.11 35.37
C ALA A 82 22.62 -3.77 34.27
N GLN A 83 22.97 -5.02 34.50
CA GLN A 83 23.60 -5.90 33.52
C GLN A 83 22.73 -7.16 33.34
N ILE A 84 22.30 -7.43 32.13
CA ILE A 84 21.62 -8.68 31.80
C ILE A 84 22.66 -9.77 31.64
N VAL A 85 22.51 -10.88 32.39
CA VAL A 85 23.38 -12.05 32.30
C VAL A 85 22.57 -13.29 31.92
N LYS A 86 23.19 -14.22 31.22
CA LYS A 86 22.59 -15.50 30.81
C LYS A 86 22.11 -16.33 31.97
N GLY A 87 21.15 -17.24 31.72
CA GLY A 87 20.63 -18.21 32.68
C GLY A 87 19.42 -17.73 33.48
N GLY A 88 19.18 -18.38 34.63
CA GLY A 88 17.96 -18.17 35.41
C GLY A 88 16.77 -18.98 34.88
N ASN A 89 15.57 -18.70 35.41
CA ASN A 89 14.33 -19.35 34.98
C ASN A 89 13.88 -18.88 33.59
N ASN A 90 13.01 -19.67 32.96
CA ASN A 90 12.29 -19.23 31.78
C ASN A 90 11.34 -18.11 32.16
N TYR A 91 11.44 -16.97 31.48
CA TYR A 91 10.56 -15.81 31.69
C TYR A 91 9.36 -15.78 30.75
N TYR A 92 9.36 -16.59 29.69
CA TYR A 92 8.28 -16.65 28.72
C TYR A 92 8.16 -18.06 28.12
N VAL A 93 6.91 -18.47 27.85
CA VAL A 93 6.61 -19.70 27.11
C VAL A 93 5.64 -19.38 25.98
N LEU A 94 6.01 -19.78 24.78
CA LEU A 94 5.15 -19.70 23.61
C LEU A 94 4.48 -21.06 23.41
N LYS A 95 3.18 -21.14 23.71
CA LYS A 95 2.36 -22.32 23.43
C LYS A 95 1.88 -22.25 21.97
N SER A 96 2.58 -22.93 21.06
CA SER A 96 2.24 -23.06 19.65
C SER A 96 2.36 -24.51 19.23
N GLY A 97 1.25 -25.10 18.77
CA GLY A 97 1.20 -26.51 18.40
C GLY A 97 1.39 -27.46 19.58
N THR A 98 1.98 -28.63 19.33
CA THR A 98 2.15 -29.71 20.32
C THR A 98 3.35 -29.54 21.23
N SER A 99 4.29 -28.63 20.92
CA SER A 99 5.55 -28.48 21.68
C SER A 99 5.75 -27.02 22.09
N PRO A 100 5.58 -26.68 23.37
CA PRO A 100 5.84 -25.33 23.86
C PRO A 100 7.32 -24.96 23.74
N LYS A 101 7.59 -23.68 23.39
CA LYS A 101 8.94 -23.11 23.35
C LYS A 101 9.15 -22.24 24.57
N TYR A 102 10.26 -22.46 25.29
CA TYR A 102 10.64 -21.77 26.51
C TYR A 102 11.77 -20.78 26.22
N TYR A 103 11.72 -19.61 26.84
CA TYR A 103 12.68 -18.53 26.62
C TYR A 103 13.32 -18.09 27.93
N GLN A 104 14.65 -18.01 27.94
CA GLN A 104 15.51 -17.47 28.99
C GLN A 104 16.66 -16.69 28.33
N PRO A 105 17.41 -15.83 29.05
CA PRO A 105 18.60 -15.20 28.49
C PRO A 105 19.68 -16.27 28.20
N THR A 106 20.12 -16.32 26.96
CA THR A 106 21.14 -17.27 26.48
C THR A 106 22.52 -16.63 26.34
N GLU A 107 22.58 -15.32 26.25
CA GLU A 107 23.79 -14.50 26.13
C GLU A 107 23.73 -13.34 27.12
N ASP A 108 24.91 -12.86 27.53
CA ASP A 108 25.05 -11.66 28.35
C ASP A 108 24.84 -10.41 27.51
N ASN A 109 24.34 -9.34 28.12
CA ASN A 109 24.11 -8.04 27.48
C ASN A 109 23.22 -8.07 26.23
N VAL A 110 22.23 -8.96 26.22
CA VAL A 110 21.25 -9.11 25.15
C VAL A 110 19.85 -8.97 25.71
N ILE A 111 19.02 -8.14 25.08
CA ILE A 111 17.56 -8.20 25.29
C ILE A 111 17.06 -9.38 24.48
N ALA A 112 16.89 -10.52 25.16
CA ALA A 112 16.58 -11.77 24.51
C ALA A 112 15.14 -11.83 23.98
N SER A 113 14.85 -12.81 23.14
CA SER A 113 13.56 -12.97 22.46
C SER A 113 12.39 -13.01 23.45
N TYR A 114 11.33 -12.23 23.17
CA TYR A 114 10.10 -12.12 23.99
C TYR A 114 10.31 -11.58 25.41
N MET A 115 11.47 -11.04 25.78
CA MET A 115 11.81 -10.68 27.18
C MET A 115 10.77 -9.77 27.83
N PHE A 116 10.30 -8.75 27.11
CA PHE A 116 9.30 -7.78 27.60
C PHE A 116 8.01 -7.82 26.78
N THR A 117 7.80 -8.84 25.94
CA THR A 117 6.62 -8.91 25.07
C THR A 117 5.31 -8.80 25.84
N GLY A 118 4.38 -7.97 25.33
CA GLY A 118 3.02 -7.82 25.84
C GLY A 118 2.90 -7.12 27.19
N LEU A 119 3.94 -6.46 27.70
CA LEU A 119 3.89 -5.71 28.96
C LEU A 119 3.15 -4.39 28.79
N THR A 120 1.83 -4.47 28.75
CA THR A 120 0.95 -3.32 28.47
C THR A 120 0.83 -2.33 29.65
N THR A 121 1.33 -2.64 30.84
CA THR A 121 1.40 -1.68 31.94
C THR A 121 2.59 -0.74 31.81
N LEU A 122 3.69 -1.17 31.17
CA LEU A 122 4.89 -0.35 31.02
C LEU A 122 4.63 0.87 30.12
N THR A 123 4.93 2.04 30.67
CA THR A 123 4.90 3.34 29.96
C THR A 123 6.29 3.85 29.67
N THR A 124 7.26 3.58 30.57
CA THR A 124 8.66 3.97 30.41
C THR A 124 9.58 2.78 30.71
N LEU A 125 10.60 2.61 29.89
CA LEU A 125 11.63 1.60 30.07
C LEU A 125 12.99 2.17 29.67
N LYS A 126 13.95 2.16 30.60
CA LYS A 126 15.35 2.47 30.32
C LYS A 126 16.13 1.18 30.27
N LEU A 127 16.76 0.91 29.13
CA LEU A 127 17.58 -0.26 28.89
C LEU A 127 18.99 -0.13 29.47
N PRO A 128 19.65 -1.24 29.83
CA PRO A 128 21.07 -1.22 30.19
C PRO A 128 21.92 -0.65 29.04
N THR A 129 22.91 0.18 29.38
CA THR A 129 23.72 0.89 28.39
C THR A 129 24.69 -0.01 27.61
N ASN A 130 24.93 -1.23 28.08
CA ASN A 130 25.86 -2.20 27.52
C ASN A 130 25.19 -3.26 26.62
N ILE A 131 23.91 -3.08 26.27
CA ILE A 131 23.18 -4.03 25.40
C ILE A 131 23.75 -3.99 24.00
N THR A 132 24.06 -5.16 23.43
CA THR A 132 24.62 -5.31 22.09
C THR A 132 23.59 -5.76 21.04
N LYS A 133 22.51 -6.44 21.48
CA LYS A 133 21.46 -6.95 20.60
C LYS A 133 20.09 -6.82 21.25
N ILE A 134 19.08 -6.53 20.43
CA ILE A 134 17.66 -6.65 20.77
C ILE A 134 17.09 -7.74 19.87
N GLU A 135 16.70 -8.87 20.45
CA GLU A 135 16.22 -10.02 19.69
C GLU A 135 14.75 -9.91 19.29
N LYS A 136 14.28 -10.92 18.54
CA LYS A 136 12.92 -10.94 17.98
C LYS A 136 11.84 -10.86 19.07
N PHE A 137 10.78 -10.09 18.80
CA PHE A 137 9.62 -9.89 19.68
C PHE A 137 9.98 -9.36 21.08
N ALA A 138 11.16 -8.80 21.30
CA ALA A 138 11.62 -8.38 22.63
C ALA A 138 10.64 -7.47 23.37
N PHE A 139 10.02 -6.52 22.67
CA PHE A 139 9.04 -5.55 23.20
C PHE A 139 7.70 -5.60 22.44
N ALA A 140 7.46 -6.63 21.63
CA ALA A 140 6.26 -6.71 20.84
C ALA A 140 4.99 -6.58 21.69
N GLY A 141 4.07 -5.67 21.32
CA GLY A 141 2.82 -5.45 22.03
C GLY A 141 2.95 -4.71 23.37
N CYS A 142 4.07 -4.02 23.62
CA CYS A 142 4.17 -3.05 24.72
C CYS A 142 3.40 -1.77 24.35
N SER A 143 2.08 -1.90 24.24
CA SER A 143 1.21 -0.89 23.61
C SER A 143 1.12 0.45 24.35
N ASN A 144 1.48 0.49 25.65
CA ASN A 144 1.52 1.72 26.42
C ASN A 144 2.92 2.34 26.56
N LEU A 145 3.95 1.70 26.01
CA LEU A 145 5.32 2.19 26.06
C LEU A 145 5.43 3.49 25.21
N THR A 146 5.72 4.60 25.87
CA THR A 146 5.82 5.92 25.22
C THR A 146 7.24 6.28 24.81
N GLU A 147 8.23 5.73 25.53
CA GLU A 147 9.66 6.00 25.34
C GLU A 147 10.49 4.74 25.60
N CYS A 148 11.42 4.48 24.70
CA CYS A 148 12.45 3.47 24.87
C CYS A 148 13.69 3.90 24.11
N THR A 149 14.73 4.31 24.83
CA THR A 149 16.03 4.66 24.22
C THR A 149 16.78 3.38 23.89
N ILE A 150 17.15 3.22 22.63
CA ILE A 150 18.00 2.12 22.16
C ILE A 150 19.45 2.49 22.45
N PRO A 151 20.21 1.67 23.22
CA PRO A 151 21.60 1.97 23.56
C PRO A 151 22.53 2.05 22.33
N GLU A 152 23.54 2.90 22.38
CA GLU A 152 24.50 3.13 21.30
C GLU A 152 25.32 1.88 20.92
N SER A 153 25.44 0.92 21.83
CA SER A 153 26.13 -0.36 21.65
C SER A 153 25.33 -1.41 20.86
N VAL A 154 24.03 -1.14 20.58
CA VAL A 154 23.18 -2.09 19.86
C VAL A 154 23.56 -2.16 18.39
N THR A 155 23.87 -3.38 17.92
CA THR A 155 24.27 -3.65 16.54
C THR A 155 23.14 -4.23 15.69
N THR A 156 22.17 -4.91 16.33
CA THR A 156 21.04 -5.56 15.64
C THR A 156 19.75 -5.39 16.41
N ILE A 157 18.66 -5.14 15.66
CA ILE A 157 17.29 -5.13 16.17
C ILE A 157 16.52 -6.21 15.40
N GLY A 158 16.01 -7.21 16.13
CA GLY A 158 15.42 -8.43 15.55
C GLY A 158 14.01 -8.25 15.01
N ASP A 159 13.49 -9.32 14.42
CA ASP A 159 12.15 -9.36 13.84
C ASP A 159 11.07 -9.01 14.88
N ASN A 160 10.15 -8.11 14.50
CA ASN A 160 9.05 -7.67 15.37
C ASN A 160 9.49 -7.14 16.75
N ALA A 161 10.74 -6.69 16.92
CA ALA A 161 11.29 -6.35 18.24
C ALA A 161 10.42 -5.32 18.97
N PHE A 162 9.92 -4.31 18.30
CA PHE A 162 9.02 -3.26 18.82
C PHE A 162 7.63 -3.26 18.14
N ALA A 163 7.26 -4.38 17.49
CA ALA A 163 5.97 -4.42 16.80
C ALA A 163 4.81 -4.13 17.75
N GLN A 164 3.82 -3.31 17.32
CA GLN A 164 2.64 -2.94 18.12
C GLN A 164 2.97 -2.18 19.42
N CYS A 165 4.08 -1.44 19.48
CA CYS A 165 4.33 -0.44 20.51
C CYS A 165 3.56 0.85 20.16
N SER A 166 2.23 0.77 20.16
CA SER A 166 1.34 1.75 19.53
C SER A 166 1.39 3.16 20.13
N LYS A 167 1.91 3.34 21.36
CA LYS A 167 2.11 4.66 21.99
C LYS A 167 3.55 5.17 21.95
N LEU A 168 4.48 4.42 21.34
CA LEU A 168 5.86 4.87 21.18
C LEU A 168 5.88 6.12 20.30
N LYS A 169 6.51 7.21 20.78
CA LYS A 169 6.45 8.54 20.11
C LYS A 169 7.59 8.77 19.13
N THR A 170 8.76 8.25 19.45
CA THR A 170 9.99 8.46 18.68
C THR A 170 10.80 7.18 18.57
N ILE A 171 11.49 7.02 17.46
CA ILE A 171 12.46 5.94 17.23
C ILE A 171 13.79 6.60 16.86
N ALA A 172 14.82 6.40 17.69
CA ALA A 172 16.19 6.80 17.39
C ALA A 172 17.04 5.54 17.16
N ILE A 173 17.55 5.36 15.95
CA ILE A 173 18.38 4.22 15.57
C ILE A 173 19.85 4.60 15.71
N PRO A 174 20.60 3.96 16.64
CA PRO A 174 22.01 4.25 16.90
C PRO A 174 22.95 3.93 15.73
N SER A 175 24.12 4.54 15.71
CA SER A 175 25.10 4.40 14.62
C SER A 175 25.68 2.98 14.48
N ALA A 176 25.74 2.22 15.57
CA ALA A 176 26.23 0.85 15.55
C ALA A 176 25.25 -0.16 14.90
N VAL A 177 23.97 0.21 14.69
CA VAL A 177 22.98 -0.68 14.10
C VAL A 177 23.28 -0.91 12.62
N THR A 178 23.47 -2.17 12.26
CA THR A 178 23.72 -2.61 10.88
C THR A 178 22.54 -3.39 10.29
N SER A 179 21.57 -3.81 11.12
CA SER A 179 20.42 -4.61 10.67
C SER A 179 19.17 -4.32 11.47
N LEU A 180 18.06 -4.16 10.74
CA LEU A 180 16.70 -4.12 11.25
C LEU A 180 15.95 -5.36 10.74
N GLY A 181 15.39 -6.14 11.64
CA GLY A 181 14.61 -7.34 11.32
C GLY A 181 13.26 -7.02 10.67
N VAL A 182 12.62 -8.05 10.13
CA VAL A 182 11.28 -7.94 9.53
C VAL A 182 10.29 -7.36 10.55
N ALA A 183 9.54 -6.33 10.13
CA ALA A 183 8.51 -5.70 10.96
C ALA A 183 9.02 -5.17 12.33
N ALA A 184 10.31 -4.80 12.43
CA ALA A 184 10.93 -4.41 13.71
C ALA A 184 10.17 -3.32 14.46
N PHE A 185 9.58 -2.35 13.76
CA PHE A 185 8.79 -1.23 14.30
C PHE A 185 7.38 -1.15 13.69
N LYS A 186 6.84 -2.29 13.25
CA LYS A 186 5.49 -2.35 12.68
C LYS A 186 4.42 -1.97 13.70
N GLY A 187 3.49 -1.07 13.33
CA GLY A 187 2.35 -0.71 14.16
C GLY A 187 2.72 0.15 15.38
N CYS A 188 3.79 0.92 15.30
CA CYS A 188 4.11 1.98 16.26
C CYS A 188 3.32 3.25 15.87
N GLU A 189 1.99 3.19 16.04
CA GLU A 189 1.03 4.13 15.46
C GLU A 189 1.24 5.59 15.89
N ALA A 190 1.76 5.83 17.11
CA ALA A 190 2.01 7.17 17.64
C ALA A 190 3.39 7.74 17.27
N VAL A 191 4.22 6.99 16.53
CA VAL A 191 5.53 7.48 16.10
C VAL A 191 5.36 8.61 15.10
N THR A 192 5.87 9.79 15.47
CA THR A 192 5.89 10.98 14.61
C THR A 192 7.26 11.25 14.01
N ASN A 193 8.32 10.69 14.60
CA ASN A 193 9.69 10.93 14.19
C ASN A 193 10.54 9.65 14.28
N VAL A 194 11.26 9.35 13.19
CA VAL A 194 12.28 8.32 13.12
C VAL A 194 13.60 8.99 12.75
N THR A 195 14.62 8.82 13.59
CA THR A 195 15.96 9.34 13.33
C THR A 195 16.98 8.23 13.23
N PHE A 196 17.96 8.43 12.36
CA PHE A 196 19.12 7.57 12.20
C PHE A 196 20.36 8.35 12.60
N ALA A 197 21.21 7.78 13.44
CA ALA A 197 22.44 8.44 13.87
C ALA A 197 23.37 8.68 12.67
N GLN A 198 24.15 9.75 12.75
CA GLN A 198 25.12 10.10 11.70
C GLN A 198 26.12 8.94 11.50
N GLY A 199 26.43 8.64 10.23
CA GLY A 199 27.40 7.62 9.87
C GLY A 199 26.90 6.17 9.96
N ILE A 200 25.63 5.94 10.28
CA ILE A 200 25.03 4.59 10.31
C ILE A 200 25.25 3.85 8.98
N GLN A 201 25.59 2.56 9.07
CA GLN A 201 25.85 1.69 7.92
C GLN A 201 24.70 0.67 7.73
N LEU A 202 23.48 1.18 7.57
CA LEU A 202 22.29 0.36 7.35
C LEU A 202 22.07 0.17 5.85
N GLY A 203 22.31 -1.03 5.32
CA GLY A 203 22.21 -1.32 3.89
C GLY A 203 20.79 -1.32 3.35
N LYS A 204 19.78 -1.59 4.19
CA LYS A 204 18.39 -1.63 3.75
C LYS A 204 17.37 -1.28 4.84
N ILE A 205 16.23 -0.76 4.41
CA ILE A 205 14.99 -0.78 5.20
C ILE A 205 14.22 -2.04 4.78
N GLY A 206 14.28 -3.08 5.61
CA GLY A 206 13.75 -4.40 5.27
C GLY A 206 12.22 -4.46 5.24
N LYS A 207 11.71 -5.68 4.99
CA LYS A 207 10.28 -5.96 4.89
C LYS A 207 9.51 -5.49 6.12
N GLU A 208 8.45 -4.69 5.90
CA GLU A 208 7.49 -4.22 6.90
C GLU A 208 8.10 -3.42 8.08
N VAL A 209 9.36 -2.97 8.01
CA VAL A 209 10.07 -2.36 9.16
C VAL A 209 9.29 -1.23 9.79
N PHE A 210 8.74 -0.32 9.00
CA PHE A 210 7.92 0.82 9.44
C PHE A 210 6.48 0.76 8.94
N SER A 211 5.94 -0.44 8.68
CA SER A 211 4.55 -0.62 8.27
C SER A 211 3.60 -0.20 9.38
N ASN A 212 2.45 0.41 9.04
CA ASN A 212 1.40 0.83 9.98
C ASN A 212 1.87 1.83 11.06
N ASN A 213 2.77 2.75 10.71
CA ASN A 213 3.15 3.87 11.58
C ASN A 213 2.33 5.09 11.18
N SER A 214 1.03 5.05 11.52
CA SER A 214 0.00 5.95 11.00
C SER A 214 0.21 7.45 11.27
N SER A 215 1.00 7.80 12.30
CA SER A 215 1.33 9.20 12.64
C SER A 215 2.67 9.68 12.06
N LEU A 216 3.43 8.81 11.39
CA LEU A 216 4.72 9.20 10.80
C LEU A 216 4.48 10.13 9.61
N THR A 217 4.98 11.37 9.71
CA THR A 217 4.76 12.40 8.68
C THR A 217 5.90 12.51 7.67
N THR A 218 7.12 12.34 8.12
CA THR A 218 8.31 12.43 7.26
C THR A 218 9.40 11.47 7.74
N ILE A 219 10.26 11.04 6.84
CA ILE A 219 11.44 10.25 7.18
C ILE A 219 12.59 10.55 6.23
N THR A 220 13.79 10.68 6.80
CA THR A 220 15.05 10.82 6.05
C THR A 220 15.83 9.53 6.16
N LEU A 221 16.00 8.83 5.02
CA LEU A 221 16.76 7.58 4.99
C LEU A 221 18.28 7.85 5.01
N PRO A 222 19.08 6.98 5.67
CA PRO A 222 20.53 7.05 5.64
C PRO A 222 21.09 6.90 4.21
N GLN A 223 22.22 7.55 3.92
CA GLN A 223 22.87 7.45 2.61
C GLN A 223 23.40 6.04 2.29
N SER A 224 23.59 5.20 3.29
CA SER A 224 24.00 3.79 3.15
C SER A 224 22.89 2.85 2.66
N VAL A 225 21.62 3.28 2.68
CA VAL A 225 20.49 2.46 2.27
C VAL A 225 20.44 2.33 0.74
N THR A 226 20.45 1.10 0.26
CA THR A 226 20.34 0.78 -1.16
C THR A 226 19.02 0.09 -1.52
N GLU A 227 18.25 -0.40 -0.53
CA GLU A 227 17.01 -1.14 -0.74
C GLU A 227 15.92 -0.67 0.23
N ILE A 228 14.71 -0.40 -0.31
CA ILE A 228 13.47 -0.28 0.44
C ILE A 228 12.67 -1.55 0.17
N GLY A 229 12.51 -2.41 1.18
CA GLY A 229 11.89 -3.72 1.05
C GLY A 229 10.38 -3.69 0.97
N ASP A 230 9.79 -4.88 0.77
CA ASP A 230 8.35 -5.07 0.66
C ASP A 230 7.60 -4.49 1.86
N ARG A 231 6.56 -3.68 1.57
CA ARG A 231 5.69 -3.07 2.59
C ARG A 231 6.44 -2.28 3.66
N ALA A 232 7.66 -1.80 3.39
CA ALA A 232 8.48 -1.11 4.38
C ALA A 232 7.75 0.07 5.04
N PHE A 233 6.93 0.78 4.29
CA PHE A 233 6.09 1.91 4.74
C PHE A 233 4.61 1.72 4.41
N TYR A 234 4.15 0.47 4.30
CA TYR A 234 2.74 0.12 4.04
C TYR A 234 1.80 0.72 5.10
N GLU A 235 0.68 1.35 4.69
CA GLU A 235 -0.32 1.96 5.57
C GLU A 235 0.23 3.05 6.52
N ASN A 236 1.15 3.88 6.02
CA ASN A 236 1.58 5.10 6.73
C ASN A 236 0.67 6.27 6.31
N TYR A 237 -0.49 6.36 6.95
CA TYR A 237 -1.57 7.26 6.54
C TYR A 237 -1.20 8.75 6.55
N SER A 238 -0.27 9.18 7.42
CA SER A 238 0.15 10.58 7.54
C SER A 238 1.46 10.91 6.83
N LEU A 239 2.10 9.94 6.14
CA LEU A 239 3.39 10.17 5.47
C LEU A 239 3.21 11.11 4.28
N THR A 240 3.80 12.31 4.35
CA THR A 240 3.71 13.34 3.31
C THR A 240 4.92 13.37 2.39
N SER A 241 6.10 13.03 2.91
CA SER A 241 7.35 13.03 2.15
C SER A 241 8.39 12.06 2.73
N ILE A 242 9.31 11.65 1.88
CA ILE A 242 10.47 10.81 2.21
C ILE A 242 11.68 11.33 1.46
N THR A 243 12.90 11.13 1.99
CA THR A 243 14.12 11.34 1.22
C THR A 243 14.70 10.01 0.75
N PHE A 244 15.18 9.96 -0.50
CA PHE A 244 15.90 8.79 -1.02
C PHE A 244 17.39 9.01 -1.01
N PRO A 245 18.19 8.01 -0.58
CA PRO A 245 19.65 8.07 -0.72
C PRO A 245 20.07 7.98 -2.19
N SER A 246 21.20 8.57 -2.53
CA SER A 246 21.72 8.57 -3.91
C SER A 246 22.11 7.18 -4.44
N GLY A 247 22.32 6.22 -3.54
CA GLY A 247 22.65 4.81 -3.86
C GLY A 247 21.46 3.87 -3.88
N LEU A 248 20.19 4.37 -3.81
CA LEU A 248 19.01 3.51 -3.82
C LEU A 248 18.88 2.77 -5.16
N THR A 249 18.82 1.43 -5.11
CA THR A 249 18.73 0.55 -6.28
C THR A 249 17.35 -0.07 -6.45
N SER A 250 16.59 -0.26 -5.35
CA SER A 250 15.30 -0.94 -5.45
C SER A 250 14.25 -0.43 -4.45
N ILE A 251 13.00 -0.45 -4.89
CA ILE A 251 11.78 -0.18 -4.10
C ILE A 251 10.88 -1.40 -4.24
N GLY A 252 10.64 -2.11 -3.15
CA GLY A 252 9.94 -3.40 -3.09
C GLY A 252 8.42 -3.32 -3.26
N VAL A 253 7.80 -4.50 -3.29
CA VAL A 253 6.35 -4.67 -3.48
C VAL A 253 5.57 -3.94 -2.40
N SER A 254 4.61 -3.10 -2.82
CA SER A 254 3.74 -2.37 -1.88
C SER A 254 4.50 -1.49 -0.87
N ALA A 255 5.73 -1.05 -1.17
CA ALA A 255 6.59 -0.34 -0.23
C ALA A 255 5.93 0.89 0.40
N PHE A 256 5.15 1.65 -0.37
CA PHE A 256 4.38 2.84 0.06
C PHE A 256 2.88 2.67 -0.22
N GLU A 257 2.40 1.44 -0.37
CA GLU A 257 0.97 1.19 -0.60
C GLU A 257 0.14 1.75 0.57
N THR A 258 -0.91 2.51 0.23
CA THR A 258 -1.81 3.15 1.19
C THR A 258 -1.11 4.19 2.08
N CYS A 259 -0.32 5.07 1.42
CA CYS A 259 0.18 6.32 1.99
C CYS A 259 -0.55 7.50 1.32
N PRO A 260 -1.83 7.77 1.67
CA PRO A 260 -2.68 8.70 0.92
C PRO A 260 -2.23 10.16 0.98
N GLU A 261 -1.45 10.55 2.00
CA GLU A 261 -0.89 11.90 2.15
C GLU A 261 0.48 12.07 1.47
N LEU A 262 1.05 10.99 0.89
CA LEU A 262 2.32 11.07 0.17
C LEU A 262 2.10 11.75 -1.19
N THR A 263 2.40 13.05 -1.24
CA THR A 263 2.17 13.91 -2.41
C THR A 263 3.45 14.20 -3.19
N THR A 264 4.59 14.22 -2.50
CA THR A 264 5.87 14.56 -3.09
C THR A 264 6.89 13.46 -2.87
N LEU A 265 7.65 13.15 -3.91
CA LEU A 265 8.80 12.26 -3.86
C LEU A 265 10.05 13.02 -4.26
N PRO A 266 11.23 12.66 -3.71
CA PRO A 266 12.49 13.15 -4.23
C PRO A 266 12.72 12.59 -5.64
N LYS A 267 13.66 13.20 -6.35
CA LYS A 267 14.11 12.71 -7.65
C LYS A 267 14.68 11.29 -7.51
N PHE A 268 14.21 10.35 -8.32
CA PHE A 268 14.77 9.00 -8.35
C PHE A 268 16.24 9.05 -8.80
N PRO A 269 17.15 8.40 -8.05
CA PRO A 269 18.59 8.47 -8.34
C PRO A 269 18.97 7.68 -9.60
N SER A 270 20.18 7.93 -10.10
CA SER A 270 20.73 7.19 -11.25
C SER A 270 20.90 5.70 -10.99
N SER A 271 21.04 5.31 -9.73
CA SER A 271 21.21 3.92 -9.29
C SER A 271 19.91 3.11 -9.23
N LEU A 272 18.72 3.75 -9.33
CA LEU A 272 17.46 3.04 -9.19
C LEU A 272 17.18 2.14 -10.40
N GLU A 273 17.17 0.83 -10.17
CA GLU A 273 17.00 -0.22 -11.17
C GLU A 273 15.61 -0.84 -11.15
N ASN A 274 15.01 -0.96 -9.94
CA ASN A 274 13.77 -1.70 -9.78
C ASN A 274 12.72 -0.93 -8.95
N ILE A 275 11.51 -0.85 -9.48
CA ILE A 275 10.30 -0.44 -8.78
C ILE A 275 9.30 -1.58 -8.93
N GLU A 276 8.98 -2.25 -7.83
CA GLU A 276 8.12 -3.42 -7.82
C GLU A 276 6.63 -3.07 -7.86
N ASP A 277 5.79 -4.09 -8.14
CA ASP A 277 4.33 -3.96 -8.22
C ASP A 277 3.74 -3.28 -6.97
N LYS A 278 2.81 -2.34 -7.19
CA LYS A 278 2.09 -1.61 -6.13
C LYS A 278 2.95 -0.71 -5.24
N ALA A 279 4.24 -0.46 -5.59
CA ALA A 279 5.13 0.31 -4.74
C ALA A 279 4.52 1.64 -4.26
N PHE A 280 3.76 2.33 -5.10
CA PHE A 280 3.07 3.61 -4.80
C PHE A 280 1.55 3.53 -4.92
N LEU A 281 0.96 2.33 -4.77
CA LEU A 281 -0.48 2.14 -4.90
C LEU A 281 -1.25 2.93 -3.82
N ASN A 282 -2.32 3.62 -4.22
CA ASN A 282 -3.15 4.42 -3.32
C ASN A 282 -2.37 5.52 -2.56
N THR A 283 -1.44 6.18 -3.26
CA THR A 283 -0.78 7.42 -2.81
C THR A 283 -1.45 8.64 -3.44
N SER A 284 -0.94 9.84 -3.15
CA SER A 284 -1.35 11.10 -3.80
C SER A 284 -0.17 11.76 -4.53
N VAL A 285 0.82 10.99 -4.93
CA VAL A 285 1.99 11.50 -5.67
C VAL A 285 1.52 12.26 -6.90
N THR A 286 2.05 13.50 -7.06
CA THR A 286 1.65 14.42 -8.13
C THR A 286 2.56 14.36 -9.35
N ALA A 287 3.81 13.95 -9.17
CA ALA A 287 4.78 13.77 -10.24
C ALA A 287 5.90 12.81 -9.82
N PHE A 288 6.38 12.03 -10.78
CA PHE A 288 7.65 11.29 -10.70
C PHE A 288 8.72 12.06 -11.45
N THR A 289 9.91 12.15 -10.88
CA THR A 289 11.09 12.74 -11.53
C THR A 289 12.26 11.78 -11.42
N VAL A 290 13.05 11.67 -12.49
CA VAL A 290 14.15 10.71 -12.60
C VAL A 290 15.45 11.42 -12.95
N SER A 291 16.58 10.97 -12.42
CA SER A 291 17.90 11.45 -12.81
C SER A 291 18.13 11.22 -14.31
N SER A 292 18.66 12.22 -15.01
CA SER A 292 19.02 12.07 -16.42
C SER A 292 20.13 11.05 -16.69
N ALA A 293 20.81 10.58 -15.64
CA ALA A 293 21.83 9.54 -15.68
C ALA A 293 21.30 8.18 -15.22
N ASN A 294 19.96 7.99 -15.14
CA ASN A 294 19.36 6.68 -14.86
C ASN A 294 19.23 5.90 -16.17
N ASP A 295 19.69 4.64 -16.17
CA ASP A 295 19.71 3.78 -17.36
C ASP A 295 18.46 2.91 -17.52
N TYR A 296 17.52 2.93 -16.54
CA TYR A 296 16.34 2.06 -16.50
C TYR A 296 15.03 2.82 -16.71
N TYR A 297 14.97 4.05 -16.20
CA TYR A 297 13.75 4.86 -16.19
C TYR A 297 13.98 6.27 -16.69
N THR A 298 12.94 6.83 -17.26
CA THR A 298 12.85 8.25 -17.58
C THR A 298 11.50 8.82 -17.13
N SER A 299 11.39 10.14 -17.01
CA SER A 299 10.11 10.77 -16.72
C SER A 299 9.83 11.90 -17.70
N GLU A 300 8.60 11.96 -18.17
CA GLU A 300 8.10 13.04 -19.00
C GLU A 300 6.79 13.53 -18.43
N ASP A 301 6.66 14.84 -18.26
CA ASP A 301 5.47 15.48 -17.69
C ASP A 301 5.03 14.87 -16.33
N GLY A 302 6.01 14.41 -15.54
CA GLY A 302 5.79 13.78 -14.25
C GLY A 302 5.32 12.32 -14.29
N ILE A 303 5.20 11.72 -15.45
CA ILE A 303 4.84 10.32 -15.64
C ILE A 303 6.12 9.49 -15.79
N LEU A 304 6.15 8.31 -15.17
CA LEU A 304 7.29 7.41 -15.21
C LEU A 304 7.17 6.43 -16.37
N TYR A 305 8.21 6.33 -17.15
CA TYR A 305 8.39 5.38 -18.25
C TYR A 305 9.64 4.54 -18.04
N ASP A 306 9.75 3.41 -18.73
CA ASP A 306 11.05 2.79 -18.99
C ASP A 306 11.93 3.73 -19.84
N ILE A 307 13.23 3.44 -19.90
CA ILE A 307 14.20 4.36 -20.54
C ILE A 307 13.86 4.62 -22.02
N ASP A 308 13.35 3.63 -22.73
CA ASP A 308 13.02 3.71 -24.16
C ASP A 308 11.61 4.28 -24.42
N LYS A 309 10.84 4.58 -23.37
CA LYS A 309 9.43 4.99 -23.42
C LYS A 309 8.52 4.02 -24.20
N VAL A 310 8.82 2.74 -24.12
CA VAL A 310 8.00 1.66 -24.65
C VAL A 310 6.93 1.22 -23.66
N SER A 311 7.24 1.34 -22.36
CA SER A 311 6.31 1.04 -21.26
C SER A 311 6.02 2.27 -20.41
N LEU A 312 4.72 2.59 -20.21
CA LEU A 312 4.29 3.51 -19.17
C LEU A 312 4.27 2.73 -17.85
N VAL A 313 5.22 3.06 -16.95
CA VAL A 313 5.45 2.33 -15.69
C VAL A 313 4.52 2.80 -14.59
N LEU A 314 4.46 4.13 -14.33
CA LEU A 314 3.58 4.70 -13.28
C LEU A 314 3.03 6.07 -13.71
N TYR A 315 1.72 6.23 -13.57
CA TYR A 315 1.02 7.51 -13.61
C TYR A 315 0.86 8.03 -12.17
N PRO A 316 1.19 9.29 -11.89
CA PRO A 316 1.07 9.85 -10.55
C PRO A 316 -0.41 10.04 -10.16
N ALA A 317 -0.89 9.23 -9.21
CA ALA A 317 -2.31 9.12 -8.87
C ALA A 317 -2.95 10.43 -8.37
N GLY A 318 -2.13 11.35 -7.81
CA GLY A 318 -2.54 12.66 -7.34
C GLY A 318 -2.46 13.79 -8.39
N ARG A 319 -1.99 13.50 -9.62
CA ARG A 319 -1.91 14.50 -10.71
C ARG A 319 -3.27 15.15 -10.95
N VAL A 320 -3.30 16.46 -11.09
CA VAL A 320 -4.56 17.22 -11.20
C VAL A 320 -5.15 17.28 -12.61
N SER A 321 -4.46 16.79 -13.66
CA SER A 321 -4.95 16.78 -15.04
C SER A 321 -6.12 15.81 -15.21
N GLU A 322 -7.16 16.24 -15.91
CA GLU A 322 -8.34 15.43 -16.24
C GLU A 322 -8.15 14.59 -17.52
N THR A 323 -7.16 14.95 -18.33
CA THR A 323 -6.82 14.29 -19.61
C THR A 323 -5.33 13.99 -19.65
N LEU A 324 -4.95 13.06 -20.50
CA LEU A 324 -3.56 12.66 -20.72
C LEU A 324 -3.34 12.31 -22.19
N ASN A 325 -2.25 12.84 -22.76
CA ASN A 325 -1.70 12.37 -24.02
C ASN A 325 -0.53 11.42 -23.70
N ILE A 326 -0.65 10.19 -24.16
CA ILE A 326 0.40 9.19 -24.05
C ILE A 326 1.23 9.20 -25.33
N PRO A 327 2.58 9.19 -25.25
CA PRO A 327 3.43 9.11 -26.43
C PRO A 327 3.10 7.91 -27.34
N GLU A 328 3.14 8.09 -28.65
CA GLU A 328 2.88 7.02 -29.63
C GLU A 328 3.91 5.87 -29.58
N THR A 329 5.08 6.09 -28.94
CA THR A 329 6.10 5.04 -28.69
C THR A 329 5.63 4.01 -27.66
N VAL A 330 4.64 4.35 -26.82
CA VAL A 330 4.18 3.47 -25.75
C VAL A 330 3.37 2.31 -26.31
N SER A 331 3.88 1.12 -26.19
CA SER A 331 3.22 -0.14 -26.59
C SER A 331 2.66 -0.93 -25.41
N SER A 332 3.04 -0.59 -24.17
CA SER A 332 2.60 -1.28 -22.96
C SER A 332 2.26 -0.32 -21.83
N ILE A 333 1.17 -0.61 -21.11
CA ILE A 333 0.84 0.02 -19.83
C ILE A 333 1.09 -1.00 -18.73
N ALA A 334 1.97 -0.69 -17.78
CA ALA A 334 2.40 -1.61 -16.75
C ALA A 334 1.27 -1.93 -15.74
N LYS A 335 1.46 -2.98 -14.95
CA LYS A 335 0.54 -3.36 -13.87
C LYS A 335 0.37 -2.20 -12.89
N TYR A 336 -0.87 -1.94 -12.50
CA TYR A 336 -1.24 -0.88 -11.56
C TYR A 336 -0.84 0.55 -11.98
N ALA A 337 -0.38 0.77 -13.22
CA ALA A 337 0.19 2.05 -13.66
C ALA A 337 -0.72 3.25 -13.42
N PHE A 338 -2.03 3.14 -13.64
CA PHE A 338 -3.05 4.17 -13.42
C PHE A 338 -3.97 3.86 -12.24
N ALA A 339 -3.59 2.90 -11.40
CA ALA A 339 -4.42 2.52 -10.26
C ALA A 339 -4.64 3.72 -9.33
N TYR A 340 -5.90 3.90 -8.88
CA TYR A 340 -6.31 5.04 -8.04
C TYR A 340 -6.07 6.43 -8.66
N ALA A 341 -5.91 6.57 -9.98
CA ALA A 341 -5.85 7.88 -10.65
C ALA A 341 -7.07 8.72 -10.25
N LYS A 342 -6.85 9.78 -9.44
CA LYS A 342 -7.93 10.48 -8.71
C LYS A 342 -8.66 11.50 -9.56
N ASN A 343 -7.97 12.12 -10.53
CA ASN A 343 -8.48 13.27 -11.29
C ASN A 343 -8.64 13.00 -12.79
N LEU A 344 -7.98 11.95 -13.31
CA LEU A 344 -8.05 11.57 -14.72
C LEU A 344 -9.46 11.11 -15.07
N LYS A 345 -10.17 11.88 -15.92
CA LYS A 345 -11.55 11.59 -16.33
C LYS A 345 -11.63 10.86 -17.67
N SER A 346 -10.77 11.22 -18.61
CA SER A 346 -10.74 10.60 -19.92
C SER A 346 -9.32 10.31 -20.37
N ILE A 347 -9.18 9.24 -21.15
CA ILE A 347 -7.90 8.86 -21.74
C ILE A 347 -8.10 8.38 -23.16
N GLU A 348 -7.24 8.85 -24.06
CA GLU A 348 -7.07 8.30 -25.40
C GLU A 348 -5.75 7.51 -25.42
N LEU A 349 -5.86 6.22 -25.71
CA LEU A 349 -4.73 5.29 -25.74
C LEU A 349 -4.13 5.26 -27.16
N PRO A 350 -2.79 5.28 -27.31
CA PRO A 350 -2.12 5.41 -28.59
C PRO A 350 -2.37 4.22 -29.52
N SER A 351 -2.22 4.47 -30.81
CA SER A 351 -2.46 3.47 -31.86
C SER A 351 -1.49 2.29 -31.81
N GLY A 352 -0.28 2.52 -31.31
CA GLY A 352 0.79 1.51 -31.12
C GLY A 352 0.64 0.63 -29.88
N LEU A 353 -0.37 0.87 -29.03
CA LEU A 353 -0.53 0.12 -27.78
C LEU A 353 -0.94 -1.33 -28.06
N THR A 354 -0.19 -2.27 -27.52
CA THR A 354 -0.45 -3.73 -27.64
C THR A 354 -0.92 -4.38 -26.36
N ASN A 355 -0.55 -3.82 -25.19
CA ASN A 355 -0.85 -4.43 -23.91
C ASN A 355 -1.31 -3.42 -22.85
N ILE A 356 -2.42 -3.70 -22.20
CA ILE A 356 -2.82 -3.12 -20.92
C ILE A 356 -2.71 -4.24 -19.89
N ASN A 357 -1.74 -4.14 -18.97
CA ASN A 357 -1.44 -5.21 -18.03
C ASN A 357 -2.43 -5.27 -16.85
N ASP A 358 -2.25 -6.31 -16.00
CA ASP A 358 -3.17 -6.62 -14.90
C ASP A 358 -3.42 -5.41 -13.99
N SER A 359 -4.70 -5.13 -13.73
CA SER A 359 -5.13 -4.06 -12.81
C SER A 359 -4.62 -2.65 -13.17
N ALA A 360 -4.20 -2.41 -14.42
CA ALA A 360 -3.54 -1.15 -14.82
C ALA A 360 -4.34 0.11 -14.44
N PHE A 361 -5.66 0.09 -14.51
CA PHE A 361 -6.55 1.22 -14.19
C PHE A 361 -7.47 0.96 -12.99
N VAL A 362 -7.19 -0.07 -12.18
CA VAL A 362 -8.05 -0.46 -11.06
C VAL A 362 -8.32 0.73 -10.11
N PHE A 363 -9.59 0.92 -9.71
CA PHE A 363 -10.04 2.04 -8.86
C PHE A 363 -9.79 3.45 -9.42
N SER A 364 -9.47 3.60 -10.70
CA SER A 364 -9.36 4.93 -11.32
C SER A 364 -10.71 5.66 -11.38
N LYS A 365 -10.68 7.00 -11.52
CA LYS A 365 -11.88 7.83 -11.62
C LYS A 365 -12.29 8.10 -13.07
N LEU A 366 -11.78 7.34 -14.02
CA LEU A 366 -12.12 7.46 -15.44
C LEU A 366 -13.63 7.40 -15.66
N THR A 367 -14.11 8.25 -16.54
CA THR A 367 -15.49 8.28 -17.05
C THR A 367 -15.57 7.69 -18.45
N SER A 368 -14.49 7.83 -19.23
CA SER A 368 -14.40 7.28 -20.59
C SER A 368 -12.99 6.83 -20.95
N VAL A 369 -12.91 5.81 -21.80
CA VAL A 369 -11.68 5.32 -22.40
C VAL A 369 -11.88 5.21 -23.90
N THR A 370 -10.95 5.75 -24.68
CA THR A 370 -10.89 5.58 -26.13
C THR A 370 -9.55 4.95 -26.50
N THR A 371 -9.53 4.02 -27.43
CA THR A 371 -8.28 3.48 -27.96
C THR A 371 -8.30 3.40 -29.47
N LEU A 372 -7.20 3.81 -30.10
CA LEU A 372 -6.93 3.70 -31.53
C LEU A 372 -6.18 2.38 -31.86
N ALA A 373 -5.73 1.67 -30.84
CA ALA A 373 -4.90 0.47 -30.97
C ALA A 373 -5.58 -0.65 -31.78
N SER A 374 -4.79 -1.29 -32.62
CA SER A 374 -5.22 -2.46 -33.40
C SER A 374 -4.45 -3.69 -32.95
N ASN A 375 -5.08 -4.68 -32.37
CA ASN A 375 -4.50 -5.88 -31.76
C ASN A 375 -4.13 -5.71 -30.27
N LEU A 376 -4.94 -4.92 -29.54
CA LEU A 376 -4.76 -4.67 -28.11
C LEU A 376 -5.20 -5.88 -27.28
N ALA A 377 -4.34 -6.32 -26.37
CA ALA A 377 -4.66 -7.26 -25.30
C ALA A 377 -4.91 -6.49 -23.99
N ILE A 378 -6.09 -6.68 -23.41
CA ILE A 378 -6.49 -6.12 -22.12
C ILE A 378 -6.43 -7.25 -21.09
N ALA A 379 -5.56 -7.13 -20.08
CA ALA A 379 -5.32 -8.17 -19.11
C ALA A 379 -6.38 -8.21 -18.00
N LYS A 380 -6.21 -9.13 -17.07
CA LYS A 380 -7.11 -9.39 -15.95
C LYS A 380 -7.25 -8.16 -15.04
N TYR A 381 -8.51 -7.84 -14.63
CA TYR A 381 -8.84 -6.69 -13.77
C TYR A 381 -8.41 -5.32 -14.30
N ALA A 382 -8.01 -5.16 -15.56
CA ALA A 382 -7.36 -3.95 -16.07
C ALA A 382 -8.11 -2.65 -15.72
N PHE A 383 -9.45 -2.63 -15.81
CA PHE A 383 -10.30 -1.50 -15.47
C PHE A 383 -11.23 -1.79 -14.28
N SER A 384 -11.02 -2.89 -13.54
CA SER A 384 -11.92 -3.28 -12.46
C SER A 384 -12.11 -2.17 -11.42
N ASN A 385 -13.34 -2.00 -10.91
CA ASN A 385 -13.71 -0.98 -9.91
C ASN A 385 -13.54 0.48 -10.39
N CYS A 386 -13.59 0.75 -11.70
CA CYS A 386 -13.69 2.10 -12.23
C CYS A 386 -15.15 2.60 -12.12
N LEU A 387 -15.55 2.96 -10.90
CA LEU A 387 -16.96 3.20 -10.54
C LEU A 387 -17.62 4.36 -11.29
N ASN A 388 -16.84 5.20 -11.99
CA ASN A 388 -17.33 6.32 -12.79
C ASN A 388 -17.33 6.03 -14.30
N LEU A 389 -16.75 4.92 -14.74
CA LEU A 389 -16.63 4.58 -16.15
C LEU A 389 -18.02 4.33 -16.75
N THR A 390 -18.35 5.10 -17.78
CA THR A 390 -19.64 5.03 -18.50
C THR A 390 -19.49 4.51 -19.93
N THR A 391 -18.36 4.82 -20.57
CA THR A 391 -18.14 4.54 -22.00
C THR A 391 -16.75 4.02 -22.27
N VAL A 392 -16.65 2.98 -23.09
CA VAL A 392 -15.41 2.47 -23.67
C VAL A 392 -15.56 2.40 -25.18
N ASP A 393 -14.65 3.06 -25.92
CA ASP A 393 -14.68 3.15 -27.38
C ASP A 393 -13.41 2.51 -27.98
N PHE A 394 -13.55 1.28 -28.46
CA PHE A 394 -12.49 0.53 -29.15
C PHE A 394 -12.57 0.84 -30.65
N LYS A 395 -11.81 1.84 -31.12
CA LYS A 395 -11.77 2.25 -32.52
C LYS A 395 -10.94 1.30 -33.39
N GLY A 396 -9.99 0.56 -32.79
CA GLY A 396 -9.23 -0.49 -33.45
C GLY A 396 -9.71 -1.89 -33.08
N ALA A 397 -9.04 -2.90 -33.61
CA ALA A 397 -9.32 -4.30 -33.31
C ALA A 397 -8.77 -4.67 -31.92
N ILE A 398 -9.57 -5.34 -31.12
CA ILE A 398 -9.16 -5.85 -29.81
C ILE A 398 -8.87 -7.35 -29.91
N ALA A 399 -7.69 -7.78 -29.49
CA ALA A 399 -7.28 -9.18 -29.51
C ALA A 399 -7.97 -9.98 -28.40
N SER A 400 -7.90 -9.47 -27.16
CA SER A 400 -8.48 -10.15 -26.01
C SER A 400 -8.87 -9.18 -24.91
N ILE A 401 -9.86 -9.59 -24.09
CA ILE A 401 -10.26 -8.91 -22.86
C ILE A 401 -10.27 -9.96 -21.76
N GLY A 402 -9.34 -9.82 -20.81
CA GLY A 402 -9.08 -10.78 -19.75
C GLY A 402 -10.17 -10.91 -18.70
N ASP A 403 -10.02 -11.88 -17.82
CA ASP A 403 -10.97 -12.14 -16.73
C ASP A 403 -11.16 -10.90 -15.86
N TYR A 404 -12.42 -10.57 -15.53
CA TYR A 404 -12.77 -9.46 -14.64
C TYR A 404 -12.31 -8.07 -15.12
N ALA A 405 -11.96 -7.89 -16.39
CA ALA A 405 -11.33 -6.65 -16.88
C ALA A 405 -12.13 -5.37 -16.58
N PHE A 406 -13.46 -5.42 -16.63
CA PHE A 406 -14.39 -4.33 -16.28
C PHE A 406 -15.32 -4.74 -15.11
N GLN A 407 -14.83 -5.58 -14.21
CA GLN A 407 -15.61 -6.02 -13.06
C GLN A 407 -15.97 -4.85 -12.16
N ASN A 408 -17.21 -4.81 -11.69
CA ASN A 408 -17.71 -3.81 -10.75
C ASN A 408 -17.78 -2.36 -11.30
N ASP A 409 -17.68 -2.18 -12.62
CA ASP A 409 -17.87 -0.87 -13.29
C ASP A 409 -19.36 -0.60 -13.46
N ARG A 410 -20.01 -0.23 -12.35
CA ARG A 410 -21.47 -0.23 -12.21
C ARG A 410 -22.17 0.78 -13.11
N LYS A 411 -21.48 1.84 -13.57
CA LYS A 411 -22.01 2.88 -14.47
C LYS A 411 -21.70 2.60 -15.94
N LEU A 412 -20.90 1.59 -16.28
CA LEU A 412 -20.54 1.30 -17.66
C LEU A 412 -21.77 0.87 -18.44
N SER A 413 -22.27 1.75 -19.29
CA SER A 413 -23.50 1.57 -20.08
C SER A 413 -23.22 1.35 -21.56
N THR A 414 -22.03 1.74 -22.05
CA THR A 414 -21.72 1.72 -23.47
C THR A 414 -20.33 1.17 -23.74
N VAL A 415 -20.23 0.14 -24.57
CA VAL A 415 -18.97 -0.36 -25.12
C VAL A 415 -19.11 -0.45 -26.63
N LYS A 416 -18.16 0.14 -27.36
CA LYS A 416 -18.14 0.15 -28.82
C LYS A 416 -16.96 -0.62 -29.36
N PHE A 417 -17.22 -1.55 -30.28
CA PHE A 417 -16.22 -2.29 -31.04
C PHE A 417 -16.34 -1.90 -32.51
N VAL A 418 -15.45 -1.03 -32.98
CA VAL A 418 -15.48 -0.53 -34.37
C VAL A 418 -14.78 -1.50 -35.32
N GLY A 419 -13.78 -2.24 -34.82
CA GLY A 419 -13.05 -3.25 -35.61
C GLY A 419 -13.89 -4.48 -35.93
N THR A 420 -13.57 -5.16 -37.02
CA THR A 420 -14.25 -6.38 -37.47
C THR A 420 -13.74 -7.67 -36.79
N SER A 421 -12.68 -7.58 -35.99
CA SER A 421 -12.19 -8.69 -35.16
C SER A 421 -12.97 -8.78 -33.86
N ILE A 422 -13.45 -9.98 -33.52
CA ILE A 422 -14.15 -10.23 -32.26
C ILE A 422 -13.13 -10.62 -31.20
N PRO A 423 -13.05 -9.91 -30.05
CA PRO A 423 -12.08 -10.21 -29.02
C PRO A 423 -12.27 -11.63 -28.44
N ASP A 424 -11.19 -12.21 -27.93
CA ASP A 424 -11.33 -13.34 -27.02
C ASP A 424 -11.69 -12.82 -25.62
N PHE A 425 -12.89 -13.19 -25.14
CA PHE A 425 -13.40 -12.75 -23.84
C PHE A 425 -13.00 -13.73 -22.73
N GLY A 426 -12.47 -13.21 -21.62
CA GLY A 426 -12.31 -13.91 -20.36
C GLY A 426 -13.62 -14.12 -19.62
N LYS A 427 -13.55 -14.55 -18.35
CA LYS A 427 -14.70 -14.72 -17.45
C LYS A 427 -15.05 -13.41 -16.76
N TYR A 428 -16.35 -13.18 -16.52
CA TYR A 428 -16.84 -12.07 -15.70
C TYR A 428 -16.37 -10.68 -16.13
N VAL A 429 -16.13 -10.50 -17.43
CA VAL A 429 -15.52 -9.28 -17.99
C VAL A 429 -16.29 -8.03 -17.57
N PHE A 430 -17.63 -8.06 -17.62
CA PHE A 430 -18.51 -6.91 -17.37
C PHE A 430 -19.47 -7.10 -16.19
N THR A 431 -19.13 -7.86 -15.16
CA THR A 431 -20.03 -8.21 -14.04
C THR A 431 -19.56 -7.66 -12.69
N PRO A 432 -20.45 -7.41 -11.71
CA PRO A 432 -21.89 -7.22 -11.84
C PRO A 432 -22.27 -5.86 -12.44
N LYS A 433 -23.48 -5.75 -13.02
CA LYS A 433 -24.00 -4.54 -13.66
C LYS A 433 -25.14 -3.92 -12.85
N ALA A 434 -25.07 -2.60 -12.65
CA ALA A 434 -26.17 -1.81 -12.11
C ALA A 434 -27.07 -1.26 -13.23
N VAL A 435 -26.50 -0.98 -14.41
CA VAL A 435 -27.19 -0.45 -15.60
C VAL A 435 -27.13 -1.46 -16.74
N GLU A 436 -28.06 -1.34 -17.70
CA GLU A 436 -28.01 -2.13 -18.93
C GLU A 436 -26.79 -1.74 -19.77
N LEU A 437 -26.05 -2.75 -20.25
CA LEU A 437 -24.89 -2.55 -21.10
C LEU A 437 -25.30 -2.62 -22.58
N LYS A 438 -25.03 -1.56 -23.33
CA LYS A 438 -25.15 -1.53 -24.77
C LYS A 438 -23.78 -1.78 -25.41
N ILE A 439 -23.69 -2.86 -26.18
CA ILE A 439 -22.48 -3.24 -26.93
C ILE A 439 -22.75 -2.93 -28.40
N HIS A 440 -22.09 -1.90 -28.91
CA HIS A 440 -22.20 -1.48 -30.31
C HIS A 440 -21.12 -2.18 -31.13
N VAL A 441 -21.54 -2.83 -32.21
CA VAL A 441 -20.69 -3.63 -33.11
C VAL A 441 -21.01 -3.31 -34.57
N PRO A 442 -20.12 -3.64 -35.53
CA PRO A 442 -20.44 -3.55 -36.96
C PRO A 442 -21.71 -4.38 -37.28
N SER A 443 -22.57 -3.86 -38.13
CA SER A 443 -23.92 -4.41 -38.41
C SER A 443 -23.89 -5.90 -38.82
N GLY A 444 -22.90 -6.35 -39.56
CA GLY A 444 -22.75 -7.75 -39.96
C GLY A 444 -22.17 -8.69 -38.88
N TYR A 445 -21.91 -8.20 -37.66
CA TYR A 445 -21.22 -8.97 -36.61
C TYR A 445 -22.09 -9.24 -35.37
N VAL A 446 -23.33 -8.77 -35.32
CA VAL A 446 -24.23 -8.90 -34.16
C VAL A 446 -24.35 -10.36 -33.70
N ASP A 447 -24.71 -11.25 -34.61
CA ASP A 447 -24.91 -12.67 -34.28
C ASP A 447 -23.61 -13.36 -33.83
N LYS A 448 -22.49 -13.01 -34.46
CA LYS A 448 -21.17 -13.53 -34.08
C LYS A 448 -20.75 -13.08 -32.67
N TYR A 449 -21.03 -11.82 -32.30
CA TYR A 449 -20.78 -11.34 -30.94
C TYR A 449 -21.69 -12.01 -29.92
N LYS A 450 -22.99 -12.15 -30.22
CA LYS A 450 -23.92 -12.89 -29.36
C LYS A 450 -23.48 -14.31 -29.14
N GLU A 451 -23.16 -15.05 -30.19
CA GLU A 451 -22.66 -16.42 -30.12
C GLU A 451 -21.38 -16.53 -29.25
N LYS A 452 -20.40 -15.63 -29.44
CA LYS A 452 -19.16 -15.62 -28.67
C LYS A 452 -19.40 -15.36 -27.19
N ILE A 453 -20.33 -14.45 -26.86
CA ILE A 453 -20.71 -14.08 -25.50
C ILE A 453 -21.52 -15.19 -24.82
N GLU A 454 -22.49 -15.78 -25.53
CA GLU A 454 -23.37 -16.84 -25.02
C GLU A 454 -22.62 -18.15 -24.76
N LYS A 455 -21.59 -18.46 -25.55
CA LYS A 455 -20.69 -19.60 -25.30
C LYS A 455 -19.88 -19.46 -24.00
N LYS A 456 -19.77 -18.23 -23.45
CA LYS A 456 -19.11 -17.95 -22.20
C LYS A 456 -20.08 -17.17 -21.28
N PRO A 457 -21.11 -17.80 -20.69
CA PRO A 457 -22.20 -17.12 -19.99
C PRO A 457 -21.77 -16.25 -18.80
N ALA A 458 -20.57 -16.46 -18.29
CA ALA A 458 -19.98 -15.63 -17.24
C ALA A 458 -19.36 -14.29 -17.74
N VAL A 459 -19.38 -14.00 -19.06
CA VAL A 459 -18.78 -12.75 -19.61
C VAL A 459 -19.62 -11.54 -19.23
N LEU A 460 -20.94 -11.65 -19.35
CA LEU A 460 -21.91 -10.58 -19.13
C LEU A 460 -22.90 -10.98 -18.03
N GLY A 461 -23.30 -10.04 -17.23
CA GLY A 461 -24.46 -10.18 -16.38
C GLY A 461 -25.76 -10.23 -17.20
N SER A 462 -26.91 -10.35 -16.54
CA SER A 462 -28.23 -10.60 -17.14
C SER A 462 -28.84 -9.42 -17.93
N LYS A 463 -28.18 -8.25 -17.99
CA LYS A 463 -28.73 -7.03 -18.63
C LYS A 463 -27.77 -6.48 -19.67
N TYR A 464 -27.89 -6.91 -20.93
CA TYR A 464 -27.11 -6.35 -22.03
C TYR A 464 -27.89 -6.40 -23.34
N GLN A 465 -27.50 -5.53 -24.27
CA GLN A 465 -27.93 -5.53 -25.66
C GLN A 465 -26.72 -5.51 -26.59
N VAL A 466 -26.75 -6.24 -27.69
CA VAL A 466 -25.79 -6.14 -28.78
C VAL A 466 -26.47 -5.47 -29.96
N LEU A 467 -25.95 -4.31 -30.36
CA LEU A 467 -26.52 -3.42 -31.36
C LEU A 467 -25.61 -3.34 -32.59
N GLY A 468 -26.17 -3.56 -33.77
CA GLY A 468 -25.44 -3.51 -35.06
C GLY A 468 -25.57 -2.15 -35.74
N ASP A 469 -25.14 -1.09 -35.06
CA ASP A 469 -25.29 0.29 -35.52
C ASP A 469 -23.94 0.97 -35.92
N ILE A 470 -22.86 0.20 -35.98
CA ILE A 470 -21.58 0.64 -36.54
C ILE A 470 -21.51 0.22 -38.02
N THR A 471 -21.45 1.14 -38.91
CA THR A 471 -21.23 0.91 -40.35
C THR A 471 -19.82 1.37 -40.73
N ASP A 472 -19.02 0.45 -41.29
CA ASP A 472 -17.69 0.71 -41.87
C ASP A 472 -16.75 1.56 -40.98
N GLY A 473 -16.76 1.31 -39.68
CA GLY A 473 -15.96 2.06 -38.70
C GLY A 473 -16.53 3.41 -38.27
N VAL A 474 -17.71 3.77 -38.76
CA VAL A 474 -18.46 4.95 -38.31
C VAL A 474 -19.74 4.50 -37.62
N LEU A 475 -20.04 5.09 -36.45
CA LEU A 475 -21.33 4.88 -35.80
C LEU A 475 -22.43 5.26 -36.75
N ASN A 476 -23.33 4.32 -37.08
CA ASN A 476 -24.61 4.70 -37.67
C ASN A 476 -25.40 5.35 -36.53
N PRO A 477 -25.69 6.67 -36.58
CA PRO A 477 -26.49 7.27 -35.53
C PRO A 477 -27.82 6.53 -35.48
N SER A 478 -28.09 5.80 -34.38
CA SER A 478 -29.45 5.42 -34.06
C SER A 478 -30.17 6.73 -33.76
N PHE A 479 -30.92 7.23 -34.72
CA PHE A 479 -31.73 8.42 -34.52
C PHE A 479 -32.71 8.11 -33.37
N ASP A 480 -32.62 8.84 -32.27
CA ASP A 480 -33.79 9.08 -31.45
C ASP A 480 -34.87 9.53 -32.39
N GLY A 481 -36.04 8.93 -32.35
CA GLY A 481 -37.09 9.06 -33.40
C GLY A 481 -37.49 10.46 -33.82
N ASN A 482 -36.79 11.50 -33.38
CA ASN A 482 -36.99 12.90 -33.69
C ASN A 482 -35.89 13.53 -34.58
N VAL A 483 -34.79 12.86 -34.87
CA VAL A 483 -33.69 13.39 -35.72
C VAL A 483 -33.62 12.58 -37.00
N PHE A 484 -33.79 13.22 -38.15
CA PHE A 484 -33.80 12.57 -39.45
C PHE A 484 -32.86 13.29 -40.44
N GLU A 485 -32.44 12.56 -41.48
CA GLU A 485 -31.62 13.10 -42.57
C GLU A 485 -32.38 14.15 -43.36
N THR A 486 -31.82 15.36 -43.44
CA THR A 486 -32.42 16.47 -44.22
C THR A 486 -31.73 16.66 -45.57
N ALA A 487 -30.49 16.30 -45.70
CA ALA A 487 -29.73 16.35 -46.95
C ALA A 487 -28.47 15.44 -46.90
N ARG A 488 -28.06 14.98 -48.07
CA ARG A 488 -26.83 14.21 -48.26
C ARG A 488 -25.99 14.84 -49.36
N TYR A 489 -24.69 14.86 -49.20
CA TYR A 489 -23.74 15.44 -50.14
C TYR A 489 -22.57 14.48 -50.37
N ASN A 490 -22.01 14.49 -51.60
CA ASN A 490 -20.72 13.90 -51.89
C ASN A 490 -19.56 14.72 -51.30
N VAL A 491 -18.34 14.20 -51.39
CA VAL A 491 -17.13 14.88 -50.95
C VAL A 491 -16.87 16.20 -51.68
N ASP A 492 -17.36 16.36 -52.90
CA ASP A 492 -17.28 17.57 -53.71
C ASP A 492 -18.39 18.61 -53.39
N GLY A 493 -19.26 18.31 -52.41
CA GLY A 493 -20.37 19.17 -52.01
C GLY A 493 -21.64 19.03 -52.85
N THR A 494 -21.70 18.12 -53.82
CA THR A 494 -22.88 17.87 -54.64
C THR A 494 -23.95 17.15 -53.80
N LYS A 495 -25.17 17.72 -53.77
CA LYS A 495 -26.30 17.11 -53.09
C LYS A 495 -26.78 15.87 -53.84
N VAL A 496 -26.91 14.76 -53.12
CA VAL A 496 -27.34 13.45 -53.67
C VAL A 496 -28.56 12.95 -52.92
N THR A 497 -29.40 12.18 -53.59
CA THR A 497 -30.64 11.62 -53.03
C THR A 497 -30.47 10.15 -52.58
N THR A 498 -29.35 9.51 -52.95
CA THR A 498 -29.05 8.14 -52.62
C THR A 498 -27.63 8.04 -52.07
N ARG A 499 -27.33 6.95 -51.36
CA ARG A 499 -25.94 6.65 -50.95
C ARG A 499 -25.06 6.46 -52.17
N THR A 500 -23.96 7.17 -52.20
CA THR A 500 -22.97 7.06 -53.27
C THR A 500 -21.71 6.44 -52.76
N LYS A 501 -21.01 5.68 -53.62
CA LYS A 501 -19.72 5.09 -53.28
C LYS A 501 -18.72 6.18 -52.87
N GLY A 502 -17.99 5.97 -51.80
CA GLY A 502 -17.07 6.94 -51.22
C GLY A 502 -17.65 7.72 -50.03
N LEU A 503 -17.03 8.84 -49.68
CA LEU A 503 -17.42 9.66 -48.53
C LEU A 503 -18.72 10.40 -48.80
N ASN A 504 -19.71 10.21 -47.93
CA ASN A 504 -20.98 10.95 -47.94
C ASN A 504 -21.04 11.85 -46.70
N ILE A 505 -21.53 13.08 -46.88
CA ILE A 505 -21.76 14.07 -45.83
C ILE A 505 -23.26 14.19 -45.63
N ILE A 506 -23.78 13.87 -44.47
CA ILE A 506 -25.22 13.85 -44.17
C ILE A 506 -25.52 15.00 -43.21
N LYS A 507 -26.46 15.86 -43.56
CA LYS A 507 -27.00 16.92 -42.69
C LYS A 507 -28.28 16.42 -42.04
N LEU A 508 -28.40 16.61 -40.71
CA LEU A 508 -29.51 16.15 -39.90
C LEU A 508 -30.49 17.27 -39.55
N SER A 509 -31.70 16.90 -39.11
CA SER A 509 -32.76 17.85 -38.75
C SER A 509 -32.45 18.72 -37.55
N ASP A 510 -31.53 18.29 -36.67
CA ASP A 510 -31.01 19.08 -35.53
C ASP A 510 -29.86 20.02 -35.90
N GLY A 511 -29.50 20.07 -37.20
CA GLY A 511 -28.42 20.91 -37.72
C GLY A 511 -27.02 20.25 -37.65
N SER A 512 -26.89 19.09 -37.02
CA SER A 512 -25.64 18.36 -36.99
C SER A 512 -25.28 17.74 -38.36
N VAL A 513 -24.00 17.45 -38.54
CA VAL A 513 -23.47 16.88 -39.79
C VAL A 513 -22.67 15.62 -39.46
N ILE A 514 -22.97 14.52 -40.14
CA ILE A 514 -22.23 13.27 -40.06
C ILE A 514 -21.55 12.93 -41.39
N LYS A 515 -20.43 12.22 -41.31
CA LYS A 515 -19.71 11.71 -42.47
C LYS A 515 -19.80 10.19 -42.48
N THR A 516 -20.23 9.62 -43.60
CA THR A 516 -20.29 8.16 -43.80
C THR A 516 -19.47 7.79 -45.04
N PHE A 517 -18.85 6.63 -45.03
CA PHE A 517 -18.09 6.13 -46.17
C PHE A 517 -18.77 4.87 -46.71
N GLU A 518 -19.19 4.90 -47.96
CA GLU A 518 -19.78 3.74 -48.63
C GLU A 518 -18.73 3.10 -49.57
N LYS A 519 -18.51 1.77 -49.42
CA LYS A 519 -17.53 1.01 -50.22
C LYS A 519 -17.96 0.80 -51.66
#